data_cab5d39888236beb77238107e6d5b90b
#
_entry.id   cab5d39888236beb77238107e6d5b90b
#
_cell.length_a   1.000
_cell.length_b   1.000
_cell.length_c   1.000
_cell.angle_alpha   90.00
_cell.angle_beta   90.00
_cell.angle_gamma   90.00
#
_symmetry.space_group_name_H-M   'P 1'
#
loop_
_entity.id
_entity.type
_entity.pdbx_description
1 polymer ?
#
loop_
_entity_poly.entity_id
_entity_poly.type
_entity_poly.pdbx_seq_one_letter_code
_entity_poly.pdbx_strand_id
1 'polypeptide(L)'
;KPDYALAFHVAAELQTGKIAASEGIQYSSADSVDIRVPGIATHGAAPHLGRDPVYIASQIVVGLQSVISREKGPLDAGVITVGAFHAGTKHNIISEYADLQVTVRANSQAVRDQLIASIERVAKGIGAANGLPADKLPIVKVNESTPVTVNDAALARRLNGAIATALGSDVVVPFRQSNMGAEDFAFFVDQQFGIPGYYFAVGGTNPEWIAAAKNGGPAVAGHHSPLFKIDPEPSVRLGIEAMTAAALDLLGTGKN
;
A
#
# COMPACT_ATOMS: atom_id res chain seq x y z
N LYS A 1 -3.27 4.74 26.80
CA LYS A 1 -3.11 3.71 25.75
C LYS A 1 -4.37 2.84 25.77
N PRO A 2 -5.08 2.66 24.64
CA PRO A 2 -6.21 1.72 24.57
C PRO A 2 -5.72 0.27 24.66
N ASP A 3 -6.61 -0.63 25.11
CA ASP A 3 -6.34 -2.07 25.17
C ASP A 3 -6.48 -2.73 23.79
N TYR A 4 -7.36 -2.21 22.95
CA TYR A 4 -7.63 -2.67 21.59
C TYR A 4 -7.94 -1.50 20.67
N ALA A 5 -7.73 -1.70 19.36
CA ALA A 5 -8.19 -0.80 18.31
C ALA A 5 -8.98 -1.61 17.26
N LEU A 6 -10.16 -1.09 16.88
CA LEU A 6 -11.04 -1.73 15.91
C LEU A 6 -11.40 -0.73 14.82
N ALA A 7 -11.43 -1.18 13.57
CA ALA A 7 -11.93 -0.41 12.45
C ALA A 7 -12.53 -1.30 11.37
N PHE A 8 -13.30 -0.70 10.46
CA PHE A 8 -13.76 -1.38 9.26
C PHE A 8 -13.87 -0.41 8.08
N HIS A 9 -13.84 -0.97 6.89
CA HIS A 9 -14.03 -0.24 5.64
C HIS A 9 -15.03 -0.98 4.74
N VAL A 10 -15.79 -0.25 3.93
CA VAL A 10 -16.64 -0.85 2.91
C VAL A 10 -15.79 -1.45 1.79
N ALA A 11 -16.14 -2.63 1.29
CA ALA A 11 -15.45 -3.27 0.17
C ALA A 11 -16.35 -3.38 -1.06
N ALA A 12 -15.91 -2.76 -2.16
CA ALA A 12 -16.63 -2.81 -3.44
C ALA A 12 -16.68 -4.20 -4.05
N GLU A 13 -15.65 -5.01 -3.85
CA GLU A 13 -15.51 -6.37 -4.36
C GLU A 13 -16.27 -7.42 -3.53
N LEU A 14 -16.75 -7.04 -2.34
CA LEU A 14 -17.48 -7.92 -1.44
C LEU A 14 -18.99 -7.63 -1.50
N GLN A 15 -19.79 -8.68 -1.60
CA GLN A 15 -21.25 -8.55 -1.58
C GLN A 15 -21.77 -8.14 -0.19
N THR A 16 -22.87 -7.39 -0.17
CA THR A 16 -23.60 -7.10 1.08
C THR A 16 -24.01 -8.38 1.79
N GLY A 17 -24.13 -8.32 3.12
CA GLY A 17 -24.37 -9.47 3.98
C GLY A 17 -23.12 -10.28 4.31
N LYS A 18 -21.94 -9.85 3.87
CA LYS A 18 -20.65 -10.48 4.21
C LYS A 18 -19.69 -9.49 4.84
N ILE A 19 -18.83 -10.02 5.72
CA ILE A 19 -17.68 -9.36 6.31
C ILE A 19 -16.45 -10.18 5.94
N ALA A 20 -15.42 -9.53 5.43
CA ALA A 20 -14.14 -10.19 5.19
C ALA A 20 -13.12 -9.79 6.27
N ALA A 21 -12.63 -10.78 7.01
CA ALA A 21 -11.61 -10.60 8.04
C ALA A 21 -10.74 -11.85 8.16
N SER A 22 -9.45 -11.65 8.35
CA SER A 22 -8.46 -12.72 8.58
C SER A 22 -7.48 -12.30 9.66
N GLU A 23 -6.75 -13.27 10.19
CA GLU A 23 -5.55 -13.04 10.99
C GLU A 23 -4.43 -12.45 10.11
N GLY A 24 -3.52 -11.70 10.70
CA GLY A 24 -2.32 -11.21 10.03
C GLY A 24 -2.59 -10.03 9.08
N ILE A 25 -1.91 -10.01 7.96
CA ILE A 25 -1.85 -8.85 7.06
C ILE A 25 -3.19 -8.58 6.41
N GLN A 26 -3.67 -7.33 6.55
CA GLN A 26 -4.87 -6.82 5.87
C GLN A 26 -4.47 -5.88 4.72
N TYR A 27 -3.57 -4.93 4.98
CA TYR A 27 -3.08 -3.97 3.98
C TYR A 27 -1.57 -3.83 4.05
N SER A 28 -0.97 -3.45 2.91
CA SER A 28 0.47 -3.24 2.78
C SER A 28 0.92 -1.93 3.40
N SER A 29 2.21 -1.80 3.65
CA SER A 29 2.82 -0.49 3.85
C SER A 29 2.76 0.34 2.56
N ALA A 30 2.84 1.66 2.70
CA ALA A 30 2.94 2.59 1.58
C ALA A 30 3.95 3.67 1.87
N ASP A 31 4.92 3.83 0.98
CA ASP A 31 5.89 4.89 1.05
C ASP A 31 5.90 5.73 -0.23
N SER A 32 5.93 7.04 -0.07
CA SER A 32 6.20 8.02 -1.13
C SER A 32 7.66 8.40 -1.09
N VAL A 33 8.41 8.04 -2.12
CA VAL A 33 9.87 8.24 -2.20
C VAL A 33 10.19 9.14 -3.38
N ASP A 34 10.89 10.25 -3.11
CA ASP A 34 11.44 11.13 -4.14
C ASP A 34 12.91 10.81 -4.37
N ILE A 35 13.32 10.78 -5.63
CA ILE A 35 14.73 10.64 -6.02
C ILE A 35 15.09 11.85 -6.87
N ARG A 36 15.92 12.73 -6.35
CA ARG A 36 16.54 13.80 -7.12
C ARG A 36 17.88 13.33 -7.65
N VAL A 37 18.03 13.34 -8.97
CA VAL A 37 19.23 12.95 -9.69
C VAL A 37 19.93 14.23 -10.17
N PRO A 38 20.99 14.69 -9.53
CA PRO A 38 21.75 15.85 -10.00
C PRO A 38 22.43 15.57 -11.34
N GLY A 39 22.56 16.63 -12.14
CA GLY A 39 23.33 16.63 -13.38
C GLY A 39 24.43 17.70 -13.36
N ILE A 40 25.19 17.75 -14.43
CA ILE A 40 26.11 18.84 -14.74
C ILE A 40 25.66 19.41 -16.08
N ALA A 41 25.04 20.60 -16.02
CA ALA A 41 24.43 21.23 -17.18
C ALA A 41 25.46 21.60 -18.24
N THR A 42 25.09 21.41 -19.52
CA THR A 42 25.91 21.79 -20.66
C THR A 42 25.06 21.87 -21.93
N HIS A 43 25.65 22.36 -23.01
CA HIS A 43 25.03 22.35 -24.32
C HIS A 43 24.86 20.90 -24.83
N GLY A 44 23.69 20.54 -25.35
CA GLY A 44 23.39 19.19 -25.83
C GLY A 44 24.31 18.68 -26.94
N ALA A 45 24.97 19.57 -27.69
CA ALA A 45 25.99 19.22 -28.67
C ALA A 45 27.40 18.95 -28.07
N ALA A 46 27.58 19.20 -26.75
CA ALA A 46 28.83 18.96 -26.03
C ALA A 46 28.60 18.09 -24.77
N PRO A 47 27.96 16.90 -24.88
CA PRO A 47 27.54 16.09 -23.74
C PRO A 47 28.72 15.59 -22.88
N HIS A 48 29.92 15.49 -23.46
CA HIS A 48 31.15 15.10 -22.75
C HIS A 48 31.60 16.09 -21.67
N LEU A 49 31.13 17.33 -21.72
CA LEU A 49 31.44 18.37 -20.73
C LEU A 49 30.49 18.37 -19.53
N GLY A 50 29.39 17.60 -19.61
CA GLY A 50 28.37 17.53 -18.58
C GLY A 50 28.16 16.13 -18.00
N ARG A 51 27.10 16.02 -17.20
CA ARG A 51 26.51 14.73 -16.77
C ARG A 51 25.01 14.83 -16.95
N ASP A 52 24.48 13.97 -17.80
CA ASP A 52 23.06 14.06 -18.19
C ASP A 52 22.16 13.38 -17.15
N PRO A 53 21.37 14.15 -16.37
CA PRO A 53 20.50 13.59 -15.37
C PRO A 53 19.32 12.83 -15.98
N VAL A 54 18.89 13.12 -17.22
CA VAL A 54 17.84 12.36 -17.93
C VAL A 54 18.33 10.93 -18.19
N TYR A 55 19.56 10.80 -18.71
CA TYR A 55 20.18 9.49 -18.96
C TYR A 55 20.40 8.71 -17.66
N ILE A 56 20.97 9.35 -16.62
CA ILE A 56 21.23 8.72 -15.32
C ILE A 56 19.92 8.27 -14.65
N ALA A 57 18.89 9.13 -14.64
CA ALA A 57 17.58 8.80 -14.06
C ALA A 57 16.91 7.64 -14.82
N SER A 58 17.04 7.59 -16.15
CA SER A 58 16.54 6.48 -16.97
C SER A 58 17.19 5.15 -16.58
N GLN A 59 18.51 5.14 -16.36
CA GLN A 59 19.20 3.95 -15.84
C GLN A 59 18.74 3.56 -14.44
N ILE A 60 18.46 4.53 -13.56
CA ILE A 60 17.92 4.26 -12.23
C ILE A 60 16.56 3.58 -12.35
N VAL A 61 15.64 4.08 -13.19
CA VAL A 61 14.32 3.44 -13.42
C VAL A 61 14.46 1.98 -13.83
N VAL A 62 15.38 1.68 -14.77
CA VAL A 62 15.67 0.30 -15.21
C VAL A 62 16.33 -0.50 -14.08
N GLY A 63 17.31 0.09 -13.39
CA GLY A 63 18.04 -0.56 -12.30
C GLY A 63 17.14 -0.96 -11.13
N LEU A 64 16.15 -0.15 -10.79
CA LEU A 64 15.20 -0.45 -9.73
C LEU A 64 14.36 -1.72 -10.01
N GLN A 65 14.18 -2.10 -11.28
CA GLN A 65 13.48 -3.35 -11.62
C GLN A 65 14.26 -4.58 -11.14
N SER A 66 15.58 -4.50 -11.05
CA SER A 66 16.42 -5.61 -10.56
C SER A 66 16.20 -5.88 -9.07
N VAL A 67 15.87 -4.86 -8.28
CA VAL A 67 15.55 -5.01 -6.84
C VAL A 67 14.36 -5.95 -6.67
N ILE A 68 13.30 -5.75 -7.44
CA ILE A 68 12.08 -6.59 -7.39
C ILE A 68 12.36 -7.99 -7.96
N SER A 69 13.08 -8.08 -9.06
CA SER A 69 13.23 -9.35 -9.78
C SER A 69 14.42 -10.20 -9.34
N ARG A 70 15.40 -9.65 -8.62
CA ARG A 70 16.66 -10.34 -8.26
C ARG A 70 17.07 -10.27 -6.79
N GLU A 71 16.57 -9.30 -6.04
CA GLU A 71 17.02 -9.09 -4.66
C GLU A 71 15.93 -9.40 -3.64
N LYS A 72 14.68 -9.07 -3.93
CA LYS A 72 13.53 -9.41 -3.10
C LYS A 72 13.27 -10.92 -3.15
N GLY A 73 12.96 -11.53 -2.00
CA GLY A 73 12.56 -12.93 -1.95
C GLY A 73 11.37 -13.20 -2.90
N PRO A 74 11.37 -14.32 -3.63
CA PRO A 74 10.35 -14.60 -4.64
C PRO A 74 8.93 -14.74 -4.06
N LEU A 75 8.81 -15.10 -2.78
CA LEU A 75 7.54 -15.25 -2.08
C LEU A 75 7.17 -14.00 -1.26
N ASP A 76 8.06 -13.01 -1.16
CA ASP A 76 7.79 -11.78 -0.44
C ASP A 76 6.93 -10.84 -1.29
N ALA A 77 5.91 -10.25 -0.67
CA ALA A 77 5.11 -9.24 -1.32
C ALA A 77 5.79 -7.86 -1.20
N GLY A 78 6.14 -7.29 -2.34
CA GLY A 78 6.79 -5.98 -2.43
C GLY A 78 6.72 -5.41 -3.83
N VAL A 79 6.53 -4.08 -3.93
CA VAL A 79 6.40 -3.32 -5.18
C VAL A 79 7.25 -2.06 -5.12
N ILE A 80 7.93 -1.75 -6.23
CA ILE A 80 8.54 -0.46 -6.53
C ILE A 80 7.96 0.01 -7.86
N THR A 81 7.27 1.17 -7.87
CA THR A 81 6.74 1.78 -9.09
C THR A 81 7.21 3.22 -9.20
N VAL A 82 7.90 3.56 -10.28
CA VAL A 82 8.20 4.95 -10.64
C VAL A 82 6.97 5.52 -11.32
N GLY A 83 6.22 6.35 -10.59
CA GLY A 83 4.95 6.93 -11.05
C GLY A 83 5.13 8.22 -11.85
N ALA A 84 6.22 8.97 -11.60
CA ALA A 84 6.52 10.19 -12.34
C ALA A 84 8.01 10.36 -12.60
N PHE A 85 8.33 10.98 -13.73
CA PHE A 85 9.68 11.31 -14.14
C PHE A 85 9.66 12.71 -14.77
N HIS A 86 10.27 13.67 -14.10
CA HIS A 86 10.33 15.07 -14.53
C HIS A 86 11.77 15.48 -14.81
N ALA A 87 12.07 15.87 -16.04
CA ALA A 87 13.42 16.26 -16.43
C ALA A 87 13.44 17.11 -17.69
N GLY A 88 14.45 17.99 -17.77
CA GLY A 88 14.74 18.78 -18.96
C GLY A 88 13.73 19.91 -19.23
N THR A 89 14.16 20.90 -20.00
CA THR A 89 13.32 22.04 -20.45
C THR A 89 13.46 22.34 -21.92
N LYS A 90 14.58 21.95 -22.53
CA LYS A 90 14.91 22.20 -23.94
C LYS A 90 15.65 21.01 -24.54
N HIS A 91 15.36 20.73 -25.81
CA HIS A 91 15.96 19.60 -26.55
C HIS A 91 17.48 19.69 -26.76
N ASN A 92 18.07 20.87 -26.60
CA ASN A 92 19.50 21.13 -26.85
C ASN A 92 20.28 21.50 -25.58
N ILE A 93 19.71 21.25 -24.39
CA ILE A 93 20.35 21.54 -23.10
C ILE A 93 20.31 20.28 -22.23
N ILE A 94 21.46 19.89 -21.70
CA ILE A 94 21.56 18.95 -20.59
C ILE A 94 21.19 19.71 -19.31
N SER A 95 20.17 19.25 -18.60
CA SER A 95 19.62 19.92 -17.43
C SER A 95 20.47 19.73 -16.17
N GLU A 96 20.15 20.49 -15.12
CA GLU A 96 20.85 20.40 -13.84
C GLU A 96 20.37 19.25 -12.96
N TYR A 97 19.16 18.73 -13.19
CA TYR A 97 18.60 17.62 -12.42
C TYR A 97 17.44 16.93 -13.16
N ALA A 98 17.13 15.73 -12.69
CA ALA A 98 15.90 15.01 -12.94
C ALA A 98 15.28 14.58 -11.61
N ASP A 99 13.94 14.57 -11.53
CA ASP A 99 13.19 14.13 -10.36
C ASP A 99 12.32 12.91 -10.71
N LEU A 100 12.40 11.88 -9.86
CA LEU A 100 11.56 10.69 -9.93
C LEU A 100 10.67 10.65 -8.68
N GLN A 101 9.39 10.29 -8.87
CA GLN A 101 8.48 9.99 -7.78
C GLN A 101 8.15 8.50 -7.80
N VAL A 102 8.39 7.85 -6.67
CA VAL A 102 8.34 6.41 -6.54
C VAL A 102 7.37 6.03 -5.43
N THR A 103 6.48 5.06 -5.67
CA THR A 103 5.75 4.41 -4.59
C THR A 103 6.40 3.06 -4.27
N VAL A 104 6.55 2.79 -2.96
CA VAL A 104 7.05 1.52 -2.44
C VAL A 104 5.96 0.89 -1.58
N ARG A 105 5.72 -0.42 -1.78
CA ARG A 105 4.73 -1.18 -1.02
C ARG A 105 5.36 -2.47 -0.52
N ALA A 106 5.01 -2.90 0.69
CA ALA A 106 5.48 -4.16 1.26
C ALA A 106 4.46 -4.72 2.26
N ASN A 107 4.48 -6.05 2.45
CA ASN A 107 3.63 -6.72 3.45
C ASN A 107 4.40 -7.01 4.76
N SER A 108 5.65 -6.58 4.87
CA SER A 108 6.40 -6.64 6.12
C SER A 108 7.38 -5.49 6.23
N GLN A 109 7.71 -5.13 7.47
CA GLN A 109 8.71 -4.09 7.74
C GLN A 109 10.09 -4.46 7.16
N ALA A 110 10.49 -5.73 7.26
CA ALA A 110 11.77 -6.19 6.75
C ALA A 110 11.88 -6.02 5.22
N VAL A 111 10.83 -6.39 4.47
CA VAL A 111 10.81 -6.19 3.02
C VAL A 111 10.79 -4.70 2.67
N ARG A 112 10.00 -3.89 3.39
CA ARG A 112 9.96 -2.44 3.21
C ARG A 112 11.35 -1.82 3.36
N ASP A 113 12.04 -2.12 4.44
CA ASP A 113 13.35 -1.56 4.74
C ASP A 113 14.39 -2.00 3.70
N GLN A 114 14.35 -3.26 3.28
CA GLN A 114 15.17 -3.77 2.18
C GLN A 114 14.92 -2.99 0.89
N LEU A 115 13.66 -2.78 0.49
CA LEU A 115 13.34 -2.07 -0.75
C LEU A 115 13.83 -0.62 -0.73
N ILE A 116 13.62 0.10 0.39
CA ILE A 116 14.07 1.50 0.53
C ILE A 116 15.61 1.59 0.50
N ALA A 117 16.30 0.74 1.23
CA ALA A 117 17.76 0.69 1.23
C ALA A 117 18.32 0.34 -0.16
N SER A 118 17.66 -0.57 -0.89
CA SER A 118 18.06 -0.93 -2.25
C SER A 118 17.83 0.21 -3.25
N ILE A 119 16.75 0.99 -3.11
CA ILE A 119 16.51 2.19 -3.93
C ILE A 119 17.66 3.18 -3.77
N GLU A 120 18.05 3.46 -2.54
CA GLU A 120 19.15 4.40 -2.25
C GLU A 120 20.48 3.89 -2.83
N ARG A 121 20.81 2.62 -2.60
CA ARG A 121 22.03 1.99 -3.12
C ARG A 121 22.09 1.99 -4.64
N VAL A 122 21.00 1.61 -5.30
CA VAL A 122 20.93 1.56 -6.77
C VAL A 122 21.06 2.96 -7.36
N ALA A 123 20.32 3.94 -6.82
CA ALA A 123 20.37 5.32 -7.30
C ALA A 123 21.79 5.91 -7.17
N LYS A 124 22.40 5.81 -5.99
CA LYS A 124 23.77 6.31 -5.75
C LYS A 124 24.81 5.55 -6.56
N GLY A 125 24.69 4.22 -6.67
CA GLY A 125 25.59 3.40 -7.45
C GLY A 125 25.59 3.75 -8.94
N ILE A 126 24.42 3.96 -9.53
CA ILE A 126 24.28 4.41 -10.94
C ILE A 126 24.80 5.82 -11.12
N GLY A 127 24.53 6.73 -10.20
CA GLY A 127 25.10 8.07 -10.24
C GLY A 127 26.63 8.07 -10.24
N ALA A 128 27.23 7.29 -9.35
CA ALA A 128 28.70 7.14 -9.28
C ALA A 128 29.27 6.49 -10.56
N ALA A 129 28.63 5.44 -11.08
CA ALA A 129 29.06 4.79 -12.32
C ALA A 129 29.03 5.71 -13.55
N ASN A 130 28.15 6.73 -13.52
CA ASN A 130 28.08 7.78 -14.56
C ASN A 130 29.00 8.99 -14.28
N GLY A 131 29.87 8.89 -13.28
CA GLY A 131 30.87 9.91 -13.00
C GLY A 131 30.33 11.15 -12.30
N LEU A 132 29.21 11.03 -11.57
CA LEU A 132 28.80 12.08 -10.64
C LEU A 132 29.79 12.13 -9.48
N PRO A 133 30.26 13.33 -9.06
CA PRO A 133 31.11 13.46 -7.89
C PRO A 133 30.36 13.07 -6.61
N ALA A 134 31.10 12.68 -5.59
CA ALA A 134 30.52 12.13 -4.34
C ALA A 134 29.54 13.07 -3.64
N ASP A 135 29.74 14.37 -3.76
CA ASP A 135 28.88 15.44 -3.22
C ASP A 135 27.63 15.72 -4.07
N LYS A 136 27.53 15.09 -5.27
CA LYS A 136 26.40 15.21 -6.22
C LYS A 136 25.75 13.88 -6.56
N LEU A 137 25.87 12.88 -5.70
CA LEU A 137 25.15 11.63 -5.90
C LEU A 137 23.63 11.83 -5.74
N PRO A 138 22.80 10.96 -6.35
CA PRO A 138 21.35 11.03 -6.20
C PRO A 138 20.90 11.07 -4.74
N ILE A 139 19.92 11.92 -4.47
CA ILE A 139 19.33 12.12 -3.14
C ILE A 139 18.00 11.38 -3.10
N VAL A 140 17.87 10.45 -2.17
CA VAL A 140 16.64 9.67 -1.95
C VAL A 140 15.99 10.16 -0.66
N LYS A 141 14.70 10.50 -0.72
CA LYS A 141 13.94 10.99 0.42
C LYS A 141 12.61 10.27 0.51
N VAL A 142 12.33 9.66 1.66
CA VAL A 142 11.00 9.17 2.02
C VAL A 142 10.22 10.34 2.61
N ASN A 143 9.11 10.72 1.97
CA ASN A 143 8.29 11.87 2.39
C ASN A 143 7.12 11.44 3.26
N GLU A 144 6.43 10.36 2.87
CA GLU A 144 5.28 9.83 3.57
C GLU A 144 5.44 8.33 3.73
N SER A 145 4.93 7.81 4.83
CA SER A 145 5.02 6.39 5.15
C SER A 145 3.79 5.95 5.94
N THR A 146 3.16 4.88 5.50
CA THR A 146 2.08 4.19 6.22
C THR A 146 2.56 2.79 6.57
N PRO A 147 2.47 2.33 7.83
CA PRO A 147 2.85 0.97 8.21
C PRO A 147 1.98 -0.11 7.58
N VAL A 148 2.35 -1.37 7.75
CA VAL A 148 1.51 -2.52 7.38
C VAL A 148 0.34 -2.62 8.35
N THR A 149 -0.89 -2.79 7.85
CA THR A 149 -2.06 -3.06 8.69
C THR A 149 -2.13 -4.54 8.99
N VAL A 150 -2.00 -4.89 10.27
CA VAL A 150 -1.96 -6.27 10.72
C VAL A 150 -3.02 -6.51 11.80
N ASN A 151 -3.89 -7.49 11.57
CA ASN A 151 -4.78 -7.99 12.60
C ASN A 151 -4.02 -8.88 13.59
N ASP A 152 -4.18 -8.61 14.88
CA ASP A 152 -3.72 -9.54 15.91
C ASP A 152 -4.44 -10.88 15.77
N ALA A 153 -3.68 -11.97 15.76
CA ALA A 153 -4.21 -13.28 15.45
C ALA A 153 -5.21 -13.78 16.50
N ALA A 154 -4.93 -13.55 17.77
CA ALA A 154 -5.83 -13.99 18.85
C ALA A 154 -7.10 -13.15 18.87
N LEU A 155 -6.97 -11.84 18.71
CA LEU A 155 -8.09 -10.91 18.65
C LEU A 155 -8.98 -11.20 17.44
N ALA A 156 -8.40 -11.41 16.26
CA ALA A 156 -9.15 -11.71 15.04
C ALA A 156 -9.96 -13.02 15.16
N ARG A 157 -9.36 -14.08 15.68
CA ARG A 157 -10.11 -15.33 15.95
C ARG A 157 -11.28 -15.12 16.91
N ARG A 158 -11.04 -14.41 18.02
CA ARG A 158 -12.04 -14.12 19.02
C ARG A 158 -13.21 -13.33 18.44
N LEU A 159 -12.93 -12.21 17.75
CA LEU A 159 -13.95 -11.32 17.24
C LEU A 159 -14.69 -11.89 16.03
N ASN A 160 -14.02 -12.64 15.15
CA ASN A 160 -14.69 -13.40 14.09
C ASN A 160 -15.68 -14.41 14.67
N GLY A 161 -15.32 -15.09 15.76
CA GLY A 161 -16.22 -15.99 16.49
C GLY A 161 -17.40 -15.27 17.12
N ALA A 162 -17.19 -14.15 17.76
CA ALA A 162 -18.25 -13.33 18.37
C ALA A 162 -19.23 -12.81 17.31
N ILE A 163 -18.73 -12.26 16.20
CA ILE A 163 -19.55 -11.79 15.08
C ILE A 163 -20.35 -12.95 14.47
N ALA A 164 -19.70 -14.10 14.21
CA ALA A 164 -20.35 -15.28 13.66
C ALA A 164 -21.46 -15.84 14.59
N THR A 165 -21.25 -15.77 15.90
CA THR A 165 -22.26 -16.18 16.89
C THR A 165 -23.46 -15.23 16.90
N ALA A 166 -23.23 -13.93 16.77
CA ALA A 166 -24.29 -12.91 16.81
C ALA A 166 -25.08 -12.81 15.49
N LEU A 167 -24.41 -12.96 14.34
CA LEU A 167 -24.97 -12.62 13.02
C LEU A 167 -25.10 -13.82 12.07
N GLY A 168 -24.56 -14.97 12.43
CA GLY A 168 -24.57 -16.18 11.61
C GLY A 168 -23.17 -16.59 11.14
N SER A 169 -22.92 -17.89 11.08
CA SER A 169 -21.61 -18.47 10.77
C SER A 169 -21.14 -18.21 9.33
N ASP A 170 -22.05 -17.88 8.42
CA ASP A 170 -21.76 -17.61 7.01
C ASP A 170 -21.49 -16.13 6.71
N VAL A 171 -21.65 -15.25 7.71
CA VAL A 171 -21.44 -13.80 7.57
C VAL A 171 -19.95 -13.47 7.41
N VAL A 172 -19.08 -14.12 8.19
CA VAL A 172 -17.63 -13.88 8.17
C VAL A 172 -16.96 -14.78 7.13
N VAL A 173 -16.30 -14.17 6.17
CA VAL A 173 -15.49 -14.86 5.15
C VAL A 173 -14.02 -14.45 5.26
N PRO A 174 -13.07 -15.30 4.81
CA PRO A 174 -11.66 -14.94 4.83
C PRO A 174 -11.38 -13.69 3.99
N PHE A 175 -10.65 -12.73 4.56
CA PHE A 175 -10.10 -11.62 3.80
C PHE A 175 -9.00 -12.15 2.86
N ARG A 176 -9.01 -11.67 1.63
CA ARG A 176 -7.96 -11.95 0.63
C ARG A 176 -7.50 -10.65 0.01
N GLN A 177 -6.24 -10.33 0.24
CA GLN A 177 -5.63 -9.16 -0.38
C GLN A 177 -5.55 -9.35 -1.90
N SER A 178 -6.13 -8.43 -2.66
CA SER A 178 -6.16 -8.45 -4.13
C SER A 178 -5.15 -7.48 -4.76
N ASN A 179 -4.67 -6.53 -3.98
CA ASN A 179 -3.67 -5.54 -4.37
C ASN A 179 -2.87 -5.09 -3.13
N MET A 180 -1.90 -4.22 -3.32
CA MET A 180 -1.06 -3.71 -2.24
C MET A 180 -1.52 -2.31 -1.77
N GLY A 181 -2.81 -2.15 -1.51
CA GLY A 181 -3.38 -0.96 -0.88
C GLY A 181 -2.86 -0.77 0.54
N ALA A 182 -2.90 0.46 1.04
CA ALA A 182 -2.56 0.81 2.41
C ALA A 182 -3.77 1.38 3.13
N GLU A 183 -3.71 1.41 4.46
CA GLU A 183 -4.80 1.84 5.33
C GLU A 183 -4.22 2.60 6.52
N ASP A 184 -4.74 3.78 6.84
CA ASP A 184 -4.22 4.62 7.92
C ASP A 184 -4.53 4.10 9.32
N PHE A 185 -5.48 3.18 9.47
CA PHE A 185 -5.68 2.42 10.70
C PHE A 185 -4.37 1.74 11.19
N ALA A 186 -3.44 1.47 10.28
CA ALA A 186 -2.12 0.94 10.59
C ALA A 186 -1.38 1.74 11.66
N PHE A 187 -1.57 3.06 11.72
CA PHE A 187 -0.94 3.91 12.73
C PHE A 187 -1.43 3.66 14.15
N PHE A 188 -2.67 3.18 14.33
CA PHE A 188 -3.21 2.84 15.65
C PHE A 188 -2.70 1.51 16.17
N VAL A 189 -2.32 0.62 15.26
CA VAL A 189 -1.92 -0.77 15.55
C VAL A 189 -0.46 -1.06 15.19
N ASP A 190 0.34 -0.02 14.92
CA ASP A 190 1.76 -0.14 14.69
C ASP A 190 2.41 -0.89 15.86
N GLN A 191 3.25 -1.88 15.53
CA GLN A 191 3.89 -2.79 16.49
C GLN A 191 4.62 -2.05 17.62
N GLN A 192 5.16 -0.85 17.36
CA GLN A 192 5.81 -0.03 18.38
C GLN A 192 4.88 0.35 19.54
N PHE A 193 3.58 0.41 19.32
CA PHE A 193 2.59 0.74 20.36
C PHE A 193 2.07 -0.49 21.09
N GLY A 194 2.21 -1.69 20.52
CA GLY A 194 1.73 -2.94 21.08
C GLY A 194 0.22 -2.87 21.44
N ILE A 195 -0.59 -2.33 20.54
CA ILE A 195 -2.05 -2.29 20.63
C ILE A 195 -2.59 -3.36 19.69
N PRO A 196 -3.23 -4.45 20.19
CA PRO A 196 -3.86 -5.42 19.33
C PRO A 196 -4.94 -4.78 18.48
N GLY A 197 -4.88 -4.99 17.16
CA GLY A 197 -5.80 -4.43 16.20
C GLY A 197 -6.71 -5.46 15.55
N TYR A 198 -7.92 -5.04 15.22
CA TYR A 198 -8.84 -5.81 14.40
C TYR A 198 -9.49 -4.92 13.36
N TYR A 199 -9.16 -5.20 12.12
CA TYR A 199 -9.72 -4.53 10.94
C TYR A 199 -10.52 -5.54 10.11
N PHE A 200 -11.70 -5.15 9.64
CA PHE A 200 -12.52 -5.98 8.76
C PHE A 200 -13.11 -5.16 7.62
N ALA A 201 -13.41 -5.83 6.50
CA ALA A 201 -14.11 -5.24 5.39
C ALA A 201 -15.59 -5.61 5.42
N VAL A 202 -16.48 -4.66 5.14
CA VAL A 202 -17.92 -4.87 5.04
C VAL A 202 -18.33 -4.84 3.58
N GLY A 203 -19.10 -5.82 3.14
CA GLY A 203 -19.59 -5.90 1.76
C GLY A 203 -20.43 -4.68 1.38
N GLY A 204 -20.05 -4.02 0.30
CA GLY A 204 -20.70 -2.82 -0.23
C GLY A 204 -21.59 -3.06 -1.44
N THR A 205 -21.40 -4.15 -2.16
CA THR A 205 -22.02 -4.36 -3.46
C THR A 205 -23.22 -5.29 -3.38
N ASN A 206 -24.34 -4.86 -3.98
CA ASN A 206 -25.52 -5.72 -4.10
C ASN A 206 -25.18 -7.01 -4.88
N PRO A 207 -25.55 -8.21 -4.38
CA PRO A 207 -25.26 -9.47 -5.05
C PRO A 207 -25.77 -9.55 -6.49
N GLU A 208 -26.89 -8.90 -6.81
CA GLU A 208 -27.45 -8.86 -8.16
C GLU A 208 -26.54 -8.09 -9.13
N TRP A 209 -25.86 -7.03 -8.66
CA TRP A 209 -24.90 -6.29 -9.51
C TRP A 209 -23.67 -7.14 -9.82
N ILE A 210 -23.20 -7.93 -8.85
CA ILE A 210 -22.09 -8.88 -9.06
C ILE A 210 -22.50 -9.96 -10.06
N ALA A 211 -23.71 -10.50 -9.90
CA ALA A 211 -24.25 -11.52 -10.81
C ALA A 211 -24.43 -10.96 -12.24
N ALA A 212 -24.96 -9.75 -12.37
CA ALA A 212 -25.10 -9.08 -13.66
C ALA A 212 -23.76 -8.87 -14.36
N ALA A 213 -22.74 -8.39 -13.62
CA ALA A 213 -21.40 -8.20 -14.16
C ALA A 213 -20.76 -9.51 -14.66
N LYS A 214 -20.94 -10.62 -13.93
CA LYS A 214 -20.47 -11.96 -14.34
C LYS A 214 -21.16 -12.47 -15.61
N ASN A 215 -22.37 -12.01 -15.88
CA ASN A 215 -23.16 -12.38 -17.06
C ASN A 215 -23.04 -11.39 -18.22
N GLY A 216 -21.96 -10.58 -18.26
CA GLY A 216 -21.70 -9.65 -19.35
C GLY A 216 -22.36 -8.27 -19.21
N GLY A 217 -22.98 -7.99 -18.07
CA GLY A 217 -23.47 -6.65 -17.72
C GLY A 217 -22.35 -5.69 -17.31
N PRO A 218 -22.69 -4.46 -16.89
CA PRO A 218 -21.70 -3.48 -16.45
C PRO A 218 -20.84 -4.02 -15.29
N ALA A 219 -19.53 -3.79 -15.37
CA ALA A 219 -18.61 -4.14 -14.28
C ALA A 219 -18.96 -3.35 -13.00
N VAL A 220 -18.79 -3.99 -11.84
CA VAL A 220 -18.86 -3.30 -10.55
C VAL A 220 -17.70 -2.32 -10.46
N ALA A 221 -18.01 -1.04 -10.22
CA ALA A 221 -17.00 -0.01 -10.07
C ALA A 221 -16.25 -0.19 -8.74
N GLY A 222 -14.92 -0.21 -8.81
CA GLY A 222 -14.05 -0.29 -7.64
C GLY A 222 -13.94 1.04 -6.87
N HIS A 223 -13.22 0.99 -5.76
CA HIS A 223 -12.85 2.18 -4.98
C HIS A 223 -12.12 3.21 -5.86
N HIS A 224 -12.23 4.49 -5.50
CA HIS A 224 -11.65 5.64 -6.23
C HIS A 224 -12.21 5.85 -7.66
N SER A 225 -13.26 5.12 -8.05
CA SER A 225 -13.99 5.37 -9.30
C SER A 225 -15.08 6.43 -9.08
N PRO A 226 -15.32 7.35 -10.01
CA PRO A 226 -16.48 8.27 -9.94
C PRO A 226 -17.82 7.54 -10.04
N LEU A 227 -17.80 6.28 -10.47
CA LEU A 227 -18.99 5.40 -10.54
C LEU A 227 -19.13 4.49 -9.32
N PHE A 228 -18.23 4.61 -8.33
CA PHE A 228 -18.32 3.82 -7.10
C PHE A 228 -19.64 4.08 -6.39
N LYS A 229 -20.34 3.01 -6.05
CA LYS A 229 -21.58 3.05 -5.27
C LYS A 229 -21.68 1.81 -4.39
N ILE A 230 -22.34 1.97 -3.29
CA ILE A 230 -22.68 0.86 -2.39
C ILE A 230 -24.18 0.64 -2.38
N ASP A 231 -24.61 -0.52 -1.90
CA ASP A 231 -25.97 -0.79 -1.43
C ASP A 231 -26.03 -0.38 0.05
N PRO A 232 -26.52 0.83 0.38
CA PRO A 232 -26.17 1.47 1.66
C PRO A 232 -26.85 0.81 2.85
N GLU A 233 -28.14 0.46 2.73
CA GLU A 233 -28.91 -0.03 3.89
C GLU A 233 -28.33 -1.33 4.45
N PRO A 234 -28.16 -2.42 3.67
CA PRO A 234 -27.60 -3.65 4.22
C PRO A 234 -26.12 -3.51 4.63
N SER A 235 -25.34 -2.68 3.91
CA SER A 235 -23.92 -2.42 4.24
C SER A 235 -23.75 -1.72 5.58
N VAL A 236 -24.46 -0.61 5.76
CA VAL A 236 -24.35 0.20 6.99
C VAL A 236 -24.88 -0.58 8.20
N ARG A 237 -26.01 -1.26 8.04
CA ARG A 237 -26.59 -2.10 9.10
C ARG A 237 -25.60 -3.16 9.55
N LEU A 238 -25.05 -3.95 8.62
CA LEU A 238 -24.09 -5.00 8.95
C LEU A 238 -22.83 -4.47 9.62
N GLY A 239 -22.31 -3.33 9.17
CA GLY A 239 -21.16 -2.68 9.79
C GLY A 239 -21.43 -2.29 11.24
N ILE A 240 -22.60 -1.71 11.52
CA ILE A 240 -23.02 -1.36 12.89
C ILE A 240 -23.16 -2.61 13.76
N GLU A 241 -23.87 -3.63 13.26
CA GLU A 241 -24.12 -4.88 14.00
C GLU A 241 -22.82 -5.61 14.33
N ALA A 242 -21.91 -5.72 13.36
CA ALA A 242 -20.63 -6.40 13.53
C ALA A 242 -19.69 -5.66 14.49
N MET A 243 -19.57 -4.33 14.34
CA MET A 243 -18.76 -3.52 15.27
C MET A 243 -19.34 -3.57 16.68
N THR A 244 -20.68 -3.54 16.82
CA THR A 244 -21.35 -3.65 18.10
C THR A 244 -21.10 -5.01 18.74
N ALA A 245 -21.23 -6.11 17.99
CA ALA A 245 -20.93 -7.46 18.48
C ALA A 245 -19.48 -7.59 18.96
N ALA A 246 -18.53 -7.08 18.19
CA ALA A 246 -17.12 -7.06 18.56
C ALA A 246 -16.84 -6.23 19.82
N ALA A 247 -17.43 -5.04 19.91
CA ALA A 247 -17.27 -4.16 21.07
C ALA A 247 -17.88 -4.77 22.34
N LEU A 248 -19.07 -5.34 22.25
CA LEU A 248 -19.73 -5.99 23.40
C LEU A 248 -18.97 -7.23 23.88
N ASP A 249 -18.38 -8.01 22.99
CA ASP A 249 -17.54 -9.14 23.37
C ASP A 249 -16.30 -8.68 24.16
N LEU A 250 -15.67 -7.58 23.77
CA LEU A 250 -14.52 -7.02 24.47
C LEU A 250 -14.88 -6.39 25.81
N LEU A 251 -16.01 -5.70 25.90
CA LEU A 251 -16.46 -4.97 27.09
C LEU A 251 -17.23 -5.89 28.06
N GLY A 252 -17.87 -6.93 27.56
CA GLY A 252 -18.71 -7.85 28.35
C GLY A 252 -17.94 -8.90 29.17
N THR A 253 -16.64 -9.09 28.95
CA THR A 253 -15.83 -10.10 29.63
C THR A 253 -15.38 -9.73 31.05
N GLY A 254 -15.88 -8.63 31.60
CA GLY A 254 -15.60 -8.18 32.98
C GLY A 254 -16.44 -8.82 34.08
N LYS A 255 -17.20 -9.90 33.81
CA LYS A 255 -17.96 -10.63 34.84
C LYS A 255 -17.86 -12.13 34.57
N ASN A 256 -16.88 -12.75 35.15
CA ASN A 256 -17.00 -14.04 35.87
C ASN A 256 -15.78 -14.22 36.79
#